data_9b4f2fd93355c75b4bd0a6fff73ab798
#
_entry.id   9b4f2fd93355c75b4bd0a6fff73ab798
#
_cell.length_a   1.000
_cell.length_b   1.000
_cell.length_c   1.000
_cell.angle_alpha   90.00
_cell.angle_beta   90.00
_cell.angle_gamma   90.00
#
_symmetry.space_group_name_H-M   'P 1'
#
loop_
_entity.id
_entity.type
_entity.pdbx_description
1 polymer ?
#
loop_
_entity_poly.entity_id
_entity_poly.type
_entity_poly.pdbx_seq_one_letter_code
_entity_poly.pdbx_strand_id
1 'polypeptide(L)'
;MLFIFDENYPPEFVRGFSILEKANKRNTISADIVFSVDFMGGPRLDPATGERITIPDEDIITQASRREAVIVTHDSDFKRIKHYKALLIQHKVGYIYFRTPKKYVYWDYVKAFVNKWEEIKLKIGESTHPFAFEISR
;
A
#
# COMPACT_ATOMS: atom_id res chain seq x y z
N MET A 1 12.75 4.07 0.56
CA MET A 1 11.30 4.37 0.56
C MET A 1 10.54 3.06 0.49
N LEU A 2 9.69 2.77 1.47
CA LEU A 2 8.95 1.51 1.55
C LEU A 2 7.46 1.76 1.32
N PHE A 3 6.85 1.02 0.39
CA PHE A 3 5.43 1.07 0.07
C PHE A 3 4.78 -0.26 0.44
N ILE A 4 3.74 -0.20 1.27
CA ILE A 4 2.98 -1.37 1.69
C ILE A 4 1.62 -1.33 0.98
N PHE A 5 1.38 -2.30 0.12
CA PHE A 5 0.13 -2.43 -0.62
C PHE A 5 -0.85 -3.27 0.18
N ASP A 6 -2.04 -2.75 0.39
CA ASP A 6 -3.03 -3.43 1.20
C ASP A 6 -3.55 -4.70 0.53
N GLU A 7 -4.21 -5.57 1.31
CA GLU A 7 -4.65 -6.89 0.85
C GLU A 7 -5.75 -6.88 -0.22
N ASN A 8 -6.33 -5.71 -0.51
CA ASN A 8 -7.30 -5.57 -1.61
C ASN A 8 -6.62 -5.55 -2.99
N TYR A 9 -5.31 -5.37 -3.05
CA TYR A 9 -4.57 -5.55 -4.30
C TYR A 9 -4.31 -7.03 -4.58
N PRO A 10 -4.29 -7.45 -5.86
CA PRO A 10 -3.88 -8.81 -6.20
C PRO A 10 -2.44 -9.06 -5.76
N PRO A 11 -2.16 -10.13 -4.99
CA PRO A 11 -0.80 -10.39 -4.50
C PRO A 11 0.23 -10.55 -5.61
N GLU A 12 -0.15 -11.19 -6.71
CA GLU A 12 0.73 -11.41 -7.86
C GLU A 12 1.15 -10.10 -8.52
N PHE A 13 0.25 -9.14 -8.59
CA PHE A 13 0.57 -7.81 -9.10
C PHE A 13 1.62 -7.13 -8.21
N VAL A 14 1.40 -7.13 -6.92
CA VAL A 14 2.31 -6.46 -5.97
C VAL A 14 3.69 -7.11 -6.00
N ARG A 15 3.75 -8.44 -5.96
CA ARG A 15 5.01 -9.19 -6.00
C ARG A 15 5.75 -9.01 -7.32
N GLY A 16 5.03 -9.06 -8.45
CA GLY A 16 5.60 -8.80 -9.77
C GLY A 16 6.11 -7.36 -9.92
N PHE A 17 5.35 -6.40 -9.42
CA PHE A 17 5.74 -5.00 -9.44
C PHE A 17 6.99 -4.75 -8.58
N SER A 18 7.09 -5.41 -7.44
CA SER A 18 8.28 -5.37 -6.59
C SER A 18 9.54 -5.83 -7.35
N ILE A 19 9.41 -6.92 -8.11
CA ILE A 19 10.51 -7.45 -8.93
C ILE A 19 10.93 -6.44 -10.00
N LEU A 20 9.96 -5.85 -10.70
CA LEU A 20 10.22 -4.86 -11.74
C LEU A 20 10.92 -3.62 -11.17
N GLU A 21 10.48 -3.12 -10.02
CA GLU A 21 11.08 -1.96 -9.39
C GLU A 21 12.53 -2.23 -8.96
N LYS A 22 12.82 -3.41 -8.43
CA LYS A 22 14.18 -3.81 -8.06
C LYS A 22 15.11 -3.94 -9.27
N ALA A 23 14.59 -4.36 -10.41
CA ALA A 23 15.35 -4.52 -11.63
C ALA A 23 15.67 -3.18 -12.31
N ASN A 24 14.93 -2.13 -11.99
CA ASN A 24 15.11 -0.82 -12.60
C ASN A 24 16.27 -0.05 -11.97
N LYS A 25 17.47 -0.25 -12.51
CA LYS A 25 18.70 0.37 -12.02
C LYS A 25 18.88 1.83 -12.48
N ARG A 26 17.99 2.34 -13.33
CA ARG A 26 18.07 3.71 -13.86
C ARG A 26 17.31 4.74 -13.03
N ASN A 27 16.52 4.29 -12.07
CA ASN A 27 15.76 5.18 -11.21
C ASN A 27 16.67 5.89 -10.21
N THR A 28 16.54 7.19 -10.17
CA THR A 28 17.22 8.03 -9.16
C THR A 28 16.57 7.90 -7.79
N ILE A 29 15.30 7.47 -7.74
CA ILE A 29 14.54 7.25 -6.50
C ILE A 29 14.27 5.76 -6.38
N SER A 30 14.88 5.14 -5.38
CA SER A 30 14.69 3.73 -5.09
C SER A 30 13.49 3.52 -4.18
N ALA A 31 12.69 2.49 -4.46
CA ALA A 31 11.53 2.12 -3.67
C ALA A 31 11.50 0.62 -3.44
N ASP A 32 11.09 0.23 -2.23
CA ASP A 32 10.76 -1.15 -1.90
C ASP A 32 9.24 -1.27 -1.87
N ILE A 33 8.74 -2.34 -2.47
CA ILE A 33 7.31 -2.62 -2.57
C ILE A 33 7.03 -3.96 -1.92
N VAL A 34 6.07 -4.01 -1.01
CA VAL A 34 5.69 -5.23 -0.32
C VAL A 34 4.17 -5.33 -0.20
N PHE A 35 3.66 -6.55 -0.33
CA PHE A 35 2.26 -6.85 -0.03
C PHE A 35 2.06 -6.89 1.49
N SER A 36 0.96 -6.32 1.99
CA SER A 36 0.74 -6.16 3.45
C SER A 36 0.83 -7.46 4.23
N VAL A 37 0.27 -8.54 3.70
CA VAL A 37 0.34 -9.85 4.34
C VAL A 37 1.79 -10.35 4.43
N ASP A 38 2.57 -10.18 3.36
CA ASP A 38 3.99 -10.55 3.35
C ASP A 38 4.80 -9.68 4.33
N PHE A 39 4.47 -8.40 4.41
CA PHE A 39 5.11 -7.46 5.35
C PHE A 39 4.88 -7.87 6.81
N MET A 40 3.72 -8.42 7.12
CA MET A 40 3.36 -8.89 8.46
C MET A 40 3.82 -10.33 8.76
N GLY A 41 4.65 -10.91 7.91
CA GLY A 41 5.24 -12.24 8.12
C GLY A 41 4.45 -13.39 7.54
N GLY A 42 3.45 -13.11 6.72
CA GLY A 42 2.60 -14.11 6.10
C GLY A 42 1.17 -14.14 6.67
N PRO A 43 0.31 -15.00 6.12
CA PRO A 43 -1.08 -15.09 6.57
C PRO A 43 -1.16 -15.58 8.01
N ARG A 44 -2.08 -15.00 8.79
CA ARG A 44 -2.44 -15.48 10.12
C ARG A 44 -3.52 -16.54 10.00
N LEU A 45 -3.36 -17.62 10.72
CA LEU A 45 -4.31 -18.73 10.74
C LEU A 45 -4.84 -18.93 12.15
N ASP A 46 -6.14 -19.28 12.24
CA ASP A 46 -6.74 -19.69 13.49
C ASP A 46 -6.16 -21.05 13.90
N PRO A 47 -5.53 -21.19 15.08
CA PRO A 47 -4.94 -22.47 15.51
C PRO A 47 -6.00 -23.59 15.67
N ALA A 48 -7.26 -23.26 15.91
CA ALA A 48 -8.33 -24.24 16.09
C ALA A 48 -8.92 -24.73 14.76
N THR A 49 -9.08 -23.85 13.77
CA THR A 49 -9.77 -24.16 12.52
C THR A 49 -8.89 -24.19 11.28
N GLY A 50 -7.69 -23.62 11.35
CA GLY A 50 -6.81 -23.45 10.20
C GLY A 50 -7.28 -22.37 9.21
N GLU A 51 -8.35 -21.65 9.55
CA GLU A 51 -8.88 -20.58 8.69
C GLU A 51 -8.04 -19.32 8.78
N ARG A 52 -8.04 -18.55 7.68
CA ARG A 52 -7.35 -17.27 7.62
C ARG A 52 -8.03 -16.24 8.54
N ILE A 53 -7.19 -15.58 9.35
CA ILE A 53 -7.64 -14.46 10.18
C ILE A 53 -7.15 -13.18 9.52
N THR A 54 -8.06 -12.20 9.38
CA THR A 54 -7.73 -10.87 8.88
C THR A 54 -6.74 -10.18 9.84
N ILE A 55 -5.66 -9.63 9.29
CA ILE A 55 -4.71 -8.87 10.08
C ILE A 55 -5.34 -7.50 10.39
N PRO A 56 -5.42 -7.09 11.67
CA PRO A 56 -5.97 -5.80 12.01
C PRO A 56 -5.18 -4.66 11.37
N ASP A 57 -5.89 -3.67 10.85
CA ASP A 57 -5.29 -2.50 10.20
C ASP A 57 -4.35 -1.74 11.12
N GLU A 58 -4.69 -1.64 12.40
CA GLU A 58 -3.87 -0.99 13.41
C GLU A 58 -2.51 -1.67 13.55
N ASP A 59 -2.43 -2.99 13.47
CA ASP A 59 -1.16 -3.72 13.53
C ASP A 59 -0.27 -3.36 12.34
N ILE A 60 -0.86 -3.28 11.15
CA ILE A 60 -0.14 -2.90 9.92
C ILE A 60 0.37 -1.46 10.04
N ILE A 61 -0.46 -0.55 10.50
CA ILE A 61 -0.12 0.87 10.66
C ILE A 61 1.00 1.05 11.69
N THR A 62 0.94 0.33 12.80
CA THR A 62 1.98 0.39 13.83
C THR A 62 3.34 -0.08 13.30
N GLN A 63 3.36 -1.18 12.56
CA GLN A 63 4.59 -1.67 11.95
C GLN A 63 5.08 -0.75 10.83
N ALA A 64 4.17 -0.20 10.04
CA ALA A 64 4.49 0.76 8.99
C ALA A 64 5.14 2.03 9.58
N SER A 65 4.64 2.50 10.71
CA SER A 65 5.18 3.65 11.42
C SER A 65 6.65 3.46 11.80
N ARG A 66 7.00 2.27 12.30
CA ARG A 66 8.38 1.94 12.69
C ARG A 66 9.36 1.94 11.51
N ARG A 67 8.87 1.73 10.31
CA ARG A 67 9.66 1.67 9.09
C ARG A 67 9.52 2.92 8.22
N GLU A 68 8.82 3.94 8.71
CA GLU A 68 8.48 5.15 7.93
C GLU A 68 7.88 4.82 6.57
N ALA A 69 7.03 3.79 6.53
CA ALA A 69 6.46 3.28 5.31
C ALA A 69 5.24 4.09 4.85
N VAL A 70 4.89 3.90 3.59
CA VAL A 70 3.69 4.48 2.97
C VAL A 70 2.71 3.36 2.69
N ILE A 71 1.47 3.50 3.15
CA ILE A 71 0.42 2.52 2.87
C ILE A 71 -0.32 2.94 1.60
N VAL A 72 -0.48 1.99 0.69
CA VAL A 72 -1.19 2.17 -0.58
C VAL A 72 -2.45 1.32 -0.58
N THR A 73 -3.59 1.96 -0.82
CA THR A 73 -4.88 1.27 -0.85
C THR A 73 -5.74 1.75 -2.02
N HIS A 74 -6.68 0.93 -2.44
CA HIS A 74 -7.73 1.32 -3.39
C HIS A 74 -9.14 1.07 -2.83
N ASP A 75 -9.26 0.90 -1.52
CA ASP A 75 -10.54 0.67 -0.87
C ASP A 75 -11.42 1.93 -0.97
N SER A 76 -12.66 1.74 -1.44
CA SER A 76 -13.65 2.81 -1.61
C SER A 76 -14.53 3.04 -0.38
N ASP A 77 -14.28 2.37 0.73
CA ASP A 77 -15.09 2.52 1.93
C ASP A 77 -14.70 3.79 2.71
N PHE A 78 -15.50 4.84 2.52
CA PHE A 78 -15.29 6.13 3.18
C PHE A 78 -15.34 6.06 4.71
N LYS A 79 -16.12 5.16 5.28
CA LYS A 79 -16.18 4.99 6.75
C LYS A 79 -14.87 4.43 7.28
N ARG A 80 -14.31 3.50 6.55
CA ARG A 80 -13.01 2.91 6.85
C ARG A 80 -11.90 3.96 6.71
N ILE A 81 -11.96 4.79 5.68
CA ILE A 81 -10.99 5.88 5.46
C ILE A 81 -10.97 6.86 6.64
N LYS A 82 -12.11 7.22 7.21
CA LYS A 82 -12.16 8.12 8.37
C LYS A 82 -11.49 7.52 9.60
N HIS A 83 -11.74 6.25 9.87
CA HIS A 83 -11.11 5.53 10.97
C HIS A 83 -9.59 5.43 10.76
N TYR A 84 -9.19 5.08 9.56
CA TYR A 84 -7.79 5.04 9.15
C TYR A 84 -7.09 6.39 9.30
N LYS A 85 -7.74 7.47 8.89
CA LYS A 85 -7.16 8.80 8.95
C LYS A 85 -6.68 9.17 10.34
N ALA A 86 -7.48 8.87 11.36
CA ALA A 86 -7.11 9.13 12.75
C ALA A 86 -5.87 8.32 13.16
N LEU A 87 -5.84 7.03 12.82
CA LEU A 87 -4.70 6.16 13.11
C LEU A 87 -3.43 6.58 12.37
N LEU A 88 -3.56 6.95 11.10
CA LEU A 88 -2.43 7.38 10.28
C LEU A 88 -1.79 8.66 10.82
N ILE A 89 -2.59 9.61 11.26
CA ILE A 89 -2.11 10.85 11.88
C ILE A 89 -1.44 10.54 13.21
N GLN A 90 -2.06 9.72 14.05
CA GLN A 90 -1.52 9.33 15.35
C GLN A 90 -0.16 8.66 15.23
N HIS A 91 0.00 7.77 14.26
CA HIS A 91 1.23 6.99 14.05
C HIS A 91 2.19 7.62 13.04
N LYS A 92 1.86 8.78 12.47
CA LYS A 92 2.67 9.51 11.49
C LYS A 92 3.03 8.68 10.25
N VAL A 93 2.05 7.96 9.70
CA VAL A 93 2.22 7.11 8.52
C VAL A 93 1.76 7.84 7.27
N GLY A 94 2.51 7.72 6.19
CA GLY A 94 2.10 8.22 4.88
C GLY A 94 1.07 7.29 4.24
N TYR A 95 0.15 7.87 3.47
CA TYR A 95 -0.98 7.12 2.92
C TYR A 95 -1.31 7.59 1.51
N ILE A 96 -1.49 6.64 0.62
CA ILE A 96 -1.93 6.89 -0.76
C ILE A 96 -3.21 6.11 -1.00
N TYR A 97 -4.25 6.85 -1.35
CA TYR A 97 -5.52 6.28 -1.77
C TYR A 97 -5.64 6.36 -3.28
N PHE A 98 -5.73 5.21 -3.92
CA PHE A 98 -5.94 5.12 -5.36
C PHE A 98 -7.44 4.99 -5.62
N ARG A 99 -8.02 6.04 -6.17
CA ARG A 99 -9.43 6.02 -6.53
C ARG A 99 -9.62 5.24 -7.81
N THR A 100 -10.26 4.08 -7.69
CA THR A 100 -10.52 3.20 -8.82
C THR A 100 -12.01 3.11 -9.10
N PRO A 101 -12.44 3.20 -10.36
CA PRO A 101 -13.82 2.92 -10.74
C PRO A 101 -14.23 1.49 -10.39
N LYS A 102 -15.51 1.29 -10.03
CA LYS A 102 -16.06 -0.02 -9.65
C LYS A 102 -15.89 -1.11 -10.69
N LYS A 103 -15.66 -0.75 -11.95
CA LYS A 103 -15.54 -1.68 -13.08
C LYS A 103 -14.09 -2.05 -13.44
N TYR A 104 -13.13 -1.67 -12.61
CA TYR A 104 -11.74 -1.99 -12.89
C TYR A 104 -11.51 -3.51 -12.81
N VAL A 105 -10.91 -4.03 -13.87
CA VAL A 105 -10.36 -5.38 -13.90
C VAL A 105 -8.86 -5.32 -13.60
N TYR A 106 -8.24 -6.47 -13.39
CA TYR A 106 -6.83 -6.60 -13.00
C TYR A 106 -5.89 -5.68 -13.79
N TRP A 107 -5.95 -5.71 -15.12
CA TRP A 107 -5.05 -4.92 -15.95
C TRP A 107 -5.30 -3.42 -15.89
N ASP A 108 -6.50 -2.99 -15.52
CA ASP A 108 -6.79 -1.57 -15.32
C ASP A 108 -6.04 -1.03 -14.10
N TYR A 109 -5.97 -1.81 -13.02
CA TYR A 109 -5.15 -1.47 -11.85
C TYR A 109 -3.68 -1.37 -12.21
N VAL A 110 -3.16 -2.35 -12.94
CA VAL A 110 -1.76 -2.38 -13.35
C VAL A 110 -1.41 -1.15 -14.17
N LYS A 111 -2.20 -0.86 -15.20
CA LYS A 111 -1.97 0.30 -16.08
C LYS A 111 -2.02 1.63 -15.31
N ALA A 112 -3.06 1.82 -14.50
CA ALA A 112 -3.23 3.05 -13.75
C ALA A 112 -2.07 3.29 -12.80
N PHE A 113 -1.62 2.25 -12.12
CA PHE A 113 -0.52 2.35 -11.18
C PHE A 113 0.82 2.59 -11.86
N VAL A 114 1.14 1.80 -12.88
CA VAL A 114 2.42 1.90 -13.61
C VAL A 114 2.56 3.27 -14.27
N ASN A 115 1.49 3.80 -14.87
CA ASN A 115 1.52 5.11 -15.50
C ASN A 115 1.80 6.26 -14.53
N LYS A 116 1.44 6.10 -13.26
CA LYS A 116 1.60 7.14 -12.24
C LYS A 116 2.81 6.92 -11.34
N TRP A 117 3.49 5.80 -11.47
CA TRP A 117 4.50 5.36 -10.49
C TRP A 117 5.64 6.35 -10.28
N GLU A 118 6.25 6.83 -11.35
CA GLU A 118 7.35 7.79 -11.25
C GLU A 118 6.91 9.09 -10.57
N GLU A 119 5.73 9.58 -10.94
CA GLU A 119 5.13 10.76 -10.35
C GLU A 119 4.82 10.57 -8.86
N ILE A 120 4.33 9.39 -8.49
CA ILE A 120 4.09 9.02 -7.09
C ILE A 120 5.39 9.07 -6.29
N LYS A 121 6.45 8.45 -6.80
CA LYS A 121 7.74 8.42 -6.10
C LYS A 121 8.29 9.82 -5.88
N LEU A 122 8.22 10.68 -6.88
CA LEU A 122 8.66 12.08 -6.76
C LEU A 122 7.89 12.81 -5.68
N LYS A 123 6.57 12.71 -5.69
CA LYS A 123 5.71 13.40 -4.72
C LYS A 123 5.94 12.91 -3.30
N ILE A 124 6.09 11.61 -3.12
CA ILE A 124 6.36 11.02 -1.80
C ILE A 124 7.74 11.44 -1.29
N GLY A 125 8.73 11.49 -2.16
CA GLY A 125 10.08 11.93 -1.80
C GLY A 125 10.15 13.37 -1.31
N GLU A 126 9.22 14.21 -1.75
CA GLU A 126 9.11 15.63 -1.35
C GLU A 126 8.23 15.84 -0.12
N SER A 127 7.56 14.80 0.36
CA SER A 127 6.56 14.89 1.42
C SER A 127 7.10 14.49 2.77
N THR A 128 6.57 15.11 3.82
CA THR A 128 6.93 14.80 5.21
C THR A 128 5.79 14.03 5.87
N HIS A 129 6.11 12.96 6.57
CA HIS A 129 5.13 12.17 7.33
C HIS A 129 4.55 12.96 8.50
N PRO A 130 3.24 12.83 8.80
CA PRO A 130 2.24 12.10 8.02
C PRO A 130 1.76 12.87 6.79
N PHE A 131 1.32 12.14 5.78
CA PHE A 131 0.66 12.74 4.61
C PHE A 131 -0.39 11.77 4.09
N ALA A 132 -1.34 12.31 3.33
CA ALA A 132 -2.35 11.52 2.64
C ALA A 132 -2.61 12.13 1.27
N PHE A 133 -2.51 11.31 0.24
CA PHE A 133 -2.80 11.72 -1.13
C PHE A 133 -3.86 10.81 -1.75
N GLU A 134 -4.80 11.43 -2.44
CA GLU A 134 -5.70 10.73 -3.33
C GLU A 134 -5.15 10.83 -4.74
N ILE A 135 -5.00 9.69 -5.39
CA ILE A 135 -4.57 9.62 -6.78
C ILE A 135 -5.76 9.15 -7.61
N SER A 136 -6.21 10.01 -8.49
CA SER A 136 -7.21 9.67 -9.49
C SER A 136 -6.53 9.40 -10.82
N ARG A 137 -7.24 8.71 -11.64
CA ARG A 137 -6.84 8.31 -12.97
C ARG A 137 -6.40 9.48 -13.87
#